data_9d4ffe747abe53d0cd14a2f914368d27
#
_entry.id   9d4ffe747abe53d0cd14a2f914368d27
#
_cell.length_a   1.000
_cell.length_b   1.000
_cell.length_c   1.000
_cell.angle_alpha   90.00
_cell.angle_beta   90.00
_cell.angle_gamma   90.00
#
_symmetry.space_group_name_H-M   'P 1'
#
loop_
_entity.id
_entity.type
_entity.pdbx_description
1 polymer ?
#
loop_
_entity_poly.entity_id
_entity_poly.type
_entity_poly.pdbx_seq_one_letter_code
_entity_poly.pdbx_strand_id
1 'polypeptide(L)'
;MQQKGIDLTLEISDALLQAGGRLVSIGRGEPNLEKAMLELARRHPGQVGVHIGFDETEARRIYAGSDFLLMPSRYEPCGLSQLYAQCFGSLPIARCTGGLADTIVDGVTGFLFREETAQSYLDAVMRAINVYHCPSLLNAMRCKAMAAPMFWSDSVEPYNRLYRRLLRNTAPALRGVRQ
;
A
#
# COMPACT_ATOMS: atom_id res chain seq x y z
N MET A 1 2.99 -17.93 -2.57
CA MET A 1 2.81 -17.14 -1.32
C MET A 1 1.39 -16.60 -1.25
N GLN A 2 0.53 -17.26 -0.52
CA GLN A 2 -0.85 -16.79 -0.28
C GLN A 2 -0.90 -15.45 0.48
N GLN A 3 0.21 -15.06 1.13
CA GLN A 3 0.28 -13.87 1.99
C GLN A 3 -0.16 -12.58 1.30
N LYS A 4 0.23 -12.35 0.04
CA LYS A 4 -0.07 -11.09 -0.68
C LYS A 4 -1.46 -11.03 -1.31
N GLY A 5 -2.25 -12.12 -1.25
CA GLY A 5 -3.63 -12.12 -1.70
C GLY A 5 -3.83 -11.92 -3.20
N ILE A 6 -2.86 -12.31 -4.04
CA ILE A 6 -2.97 -12.19 -5.49
C ILE A 6 -4.12 -13.01 -6.06
N ASP A 7 -4.45 -14.12 -5.42
CA ASP A 7 -5.64 -14.93 -5.71
C ASP A 7 -6.93 -14.11 -5.60
N LEU A 8 -7.08 -13.30 -4.55
CA LEU A 8 -8.23 -12.38 -4.41
C LEU A 8 -8.27 -11.35 -5.56
N THR A 9 -7.10 -10.87 -6.00
CA THR A 9 -7.03 -9.95 -7.15
C THR A 9 -7.48 -10.62 -8.44
N LEU A 10 -7.11 -11.88 -8.65
CA LEU A 10 -7.58 -12.67 -9.80
C LEU A 10 -9.10 -12.87 -9.76
N GLU A 11 -9.66 -13.17 -8.57
CA GLU A 11 -11.11 -13.37 -8.41
C GLU A 11 -11.93 -12.11 -8.77
N ILE A 12 -11.44 -10.91 -8.44
CA ILE A 12 -12.16 -9.66 -8.74
C ILE A 12 -11.80 -9.03 -10.09
N SER A 13 -10.82 -9.60 -10.81
CA SER A 13 -10.25 -8.98 -11.99
C SER A 13 -11.29 -8.66 -13.06
N ASP A 14 -12.19 -9.58 -13.36
CA ASP A 14 -13.22 -9.37 -14.39
C ASP A 14 -14.16 -8.20 -14.03
N ALA A 15 -14.59 -8.10 -12.76
CA ALA A 15 -15.43 -7.00 -12.28
C ALA A 15 -14.69 -5.65 -12.31
N LEU A 16 -13.41 -5.63 -11.93
CA LEU A 16 -12.55 -4.44 -12.02
C LEU A 16 -12.42 -3.96 -13.48
N LEU A 17 -12.14 -4.86 -14.40
CA LEU A 17 -11.96 -4.53 -15.82
C LEU A 17 -13.28 -4.09 -16.48
N GLN A 18 -14.43 -4.70 -16.12
CA GLN A 18 -15.76 -4.29 -16.56
C GLN A 18 -16.13 -2.90 -16.06
N ALA A 19 -15.67 -2.52 -14.87
CA ALA A 19 -15.82 -1.17 -14.32
C ALA A 19 -14.88 -0.12 -14.97
N GLY A 20 -14.16 -0.49 -16.03
CA GLY A 20 -13.24 0.39 -16.77
C GLY A 20 -11.84 0.48 -16.19
N GLY A 21 -11.52 -0.32 -15.18
CA GLY A 21 -10.18 -0.39 -14.60
C GLY A 21 -9.14 -0.97 -15.57
N ARG A 22 -7.89 -0.67 -15.30
CA ARG A 22 -6.72 -1.29 -15.92
C ARG A 22 -5.83 -1.83 -14.82
N LEU A 23 -5.23 -3.00 -15.04
CA LEU A 23 -4.38 -3.65 -14.04
C LEU A 23 -2.95 -3.76 -14.55
N VAL A 24 -1.99 -3.31 -13.75
CA VAL A 24 -0.57 -3.52 -14.00
C VAL A 24 0.05 -4.22 -12.80
N SER A 25 0.82 -5.27 -13.05
CA SER A 25 1.48 -6.06 -12.00
C SER A 25 2.94 -6.30 -12.32
N ILE A 26 3.80 -6.11 -11.32
CA ILE A 26 5.21 -6.49 -11.36
C ILE A 26 5.57 -7.28 -10.11
N GLY A 27 6.28 -8.38 -10.26
CA GLY A 27 6.75 -9.18 -9.14
C GLY A 27 7.05 -10.62 -9.51
N ARG A 28 7.46 -11.37 -8.49
CA ARG A 28 7.62 -12.83 -8.55
C ARG A 28 6.81 -13.48 -7.44
N GLY A 29 6.27 -14.66 -7.71
CA GLY A 29 5.45 -15.38 -6.76
C GLY A 29 5.42 -16.90 -7.01
N GLU A 30 4.32 -17.52 -6.67
CA GLU A 30 4.09 -18.93 -6.96
C GLU A 30 3.83 -19.14 -8.47
N PRO A 31 4.42 -20.17 -9.09
CA PRO A 31 4.30 -20.39 -10.54
C PRO A 31 2.85 -20.45 -11.04
N ASN A 32 1.94 -21.00 -10.24
CA ASN A 32 0.52 -21.06 -10.62
C ASN A 32 -0.14 -19.68 -10.65
N LEU A 33 0.21 -18.77 -9.71
CA LEU A 33 -0.29 -17.41 -9.69
C LEU A 33 0.34 -16.57 -10.81
N GLU A 34 1.64 -16.73 -11.06
CA GLU A 34 2.31 -16.08 -12.20
C GLU A 34 1.65 -16.48 -13.51
N LYS A 35 1.41 -17.79 -13.72
CA LYS A 35 0.72 -18.30 -14.91
C LYS A 35 -0.70 -17.74 -15.04
N ALA A 36 -1.46 -17.67 -13.95
CA ALA A 36 -2.82 -17.13 -13.95
C ALA A 36 -2.84 -15.63 -14.30
N MET A 37 -1.89 -14.85 -13.77
CA MET A 37 -1.73 -13.42 -14.08
C MET A 37 -1.35 -13.20 -15.56
N LEU A 38 -0.43 -13.99 -16.10
CA LEU A 38 -0.06 -13.92 -17.52
C LEU A 38 -1.23 -14.31 -18.43
N GLU A 39 -2.01 -15.31 -18.05
CA GLU A 39 -3.22 -15.71 -18.79
C GLU A 39 -4.29 -14.61 -18.73
N LEU A 40 -4.46 -13.94 -17.60
CA LEU A 40 -5.33 -12.77 -17.48
C LEU A 40 -4.88 -11.65 -18.46
N ALA A 41 -3.58 -11.35 -18.51
CA ALA A 41 -3.03 -10.35 -19.44
C ALA A 41 -3.27 -10.76 -20.91
N ARG A 42 -3.13 -12.05 -21.24
CA ARG A 42 -3.38 -12.57 -22.60
C ARG A 42 -4.85 -12.43 -23.00
N ARG A 43 -5.78 -12.62 -22.07
CA ARG A 43 -7.23 -12.47 -22.33
C ARG A 43 -7.67 -11.01 -22.46
N HIS A 44 -6.95 -10.07 -21.82
CA HIS A 44 -7.31 -8.66 -21.77
C HIS A 44 -6.17 -7.75 -22.27
N PRO A 45 -5.80 -7.83 -23.57
CA PRO A 45 -4.72 -7.03 -24.14
C PRO A 45 -5.05 -5.53 -24.06
N GLY A 46 -4.08 -4.73 -23.61
CA GLY A 46 -4.25 -3.28 -23.43
C GLY A 46 -4.98 -2.86 -22.12
N GLN A 47 -5.58 -3.81 -21.39
CA GLN A 47 -6.18 -3.56 -20.08
C GLN A 47 -5.36 -4.16 -18.93
N VAL A 48 -4.66 -5.27 -19.17
CA VAL A 48 -3.84 -5.94 -18.17
C VAL A 48 -2.40 -6.05 -18.66
N GLY A 49 -1.46 -5.55 -17.86
CA GLY A 49 -0.02 -5.69 -18.08
C GLY A 49 0.63 -6.47 -16.91
N VAL A 50 1.45 -7.47 -17.23
CA VAL A 50 2.13 -8.29 -16.22
C VAL A 50 3.59 -8.44 -16.57
N HIS A 51 4.45 -8.08 -15.61
CA HIS A 51 5.89 -8.33 -15.67
C HIS A 51 6.27 -9.30 -14.55
N ILE A 52 6.76 -10.47 -14.89
CA ILE A 52 7.30 -11.43 -13.93
C ILE A 52 8.77 -11.14 -13.71
N GLY A 53 9.09 -10.44 -12.63
CA GLY A 53 10.45 -10.03 -12.33
C GLY A 53 10.54 -8.99 -11.21
N PHE A 54 11.74 -8.45 -11.04
CA PHE A 54 12.00 -7.31 -10.19
C PHE A 54 12.73 -6.24 -11.01
N ASP A 55 12.11 -5.10 -11.17
CA ASP A 55 12.70 -3.90 -11.77
C ASP A 55 12.26 -2.68 -10.94
N GLU A 56 13.23 -2.07 -10.26
CA GLU A 56 12.94 -0.94 -9.38
C GLU A 56 12.49 0.30 -10.17
N THR A 57 13.05 0.51 -11.36
CA THR A 57 12.70 1.63 -12.22
C THR A 57 11.27 1.49 -12.73
N GLU A 58 10.91 0.29 -13.17
CA GLU A 58 9.55 -0.02 -13.61
C GLU A 58 8.56 0.08 -12.45
N ALA A 59 8.89 -0.45 -11.26
CA ALA A 59 8.06 -0.32 -10.08
C ALA A 59 7.77 1.14 -9.72
N ARG A 60 8.77 2.02 -9.77
CA ARG A 60 8.59 3.46 -9.55
C ARG A 60 7.68 4.11 -10.60
N ARG A 61 7.81 3.71 -11.87
CA ARG A 61 6.92 4.18 -12.95
C ARG A 61 5.48 3.72 -12.73
N ILE A 62 5.29 2.49 -12.26
CA ILE A 62 3.97 1.98 -11.90
C ILE A 62 3.37 2.79 -10.76
N TYR A 63 4.10 3.04 -9.67
CA TYR A 63 3.61 3.90 -8.57
C TYR A 63 3.23 5.29 -9.06
N ALA A 64 4.07 5.92 -9.89
CA ALA A 64 3.83 7.26 -10.38
C ALA A 64 2.69 7.34 -11.42
N GLY A 65 2.45 6.25 -12.17
CA GLY A 65 1.45 6.21 -13.23
C GLY A 65 0.12 5.57 -12.83
N SER A 66 0.02 4.99 -11.63
CA SER A 66 -1.21 4.35 -11.15
C SER A 66 -2.02 5.29 -10.25
N ASP A 67 -3.35 5.18 -10.35
CA ASP A 67 -4.26 5.90 -9.46
C ASP A 67 -4.40 5.21 -8.11
N PHE A 68 -4.31 3.87 -8.12
CA PHE A 68 -4.50 3.03 -6.94
C PHE A 68 -3.45 1.91 -6.89
N LEU A 69 -3.06 1.52 -5.67
CA LEU A 69 -2.26 0.34 -5.40
C LEU A 69 -3.12 -0.74 -4.74
N LEU A 70 -3.21 -1.92 -5.34
CA LEU A 70 -3.95 -3.06 -4.78
C LEU A 70 -3.07 -3.85 -3.80
N MET A 71 -3.49 -3.97 -2.53
CA MET A 71 -2.76 -4.68 -1.48
C MET A 71 -3.69 -5.57 -0.64
N PRO A 72 -4.27 -6.65 -1.22
CA PRO A 72 -5.14 -7.56 -0.50
C PRO A 72 -4.40 -8.54 0.40
N SER A 73 -3.34 -8.09 1.06
CA SER A 73 -2.47 -8.93 1.90
C SER A 73 -3.24 -9.54 3.06
N ARG A 74 -3.12 -10.85 3.25
CA ARG A 74 -3.67 -11.59 4.41
C ARG A 74 -2.97 -11.20 5.70
N TYR A 75 -1.69 -10.93 5.60
CA TYR A 75 -0.84 -10.49 6.69
C TYR A 75 0.24 -9.56 6.18
N GLU A 76 0.39 -8.39 6.80
CA GLU A 76 1.41 -7.39 6.44
C GLU A 76 1.95 -6.73 7.70
N PRO A 77 3.10 -7.17 8.24
CA PRO A 77 3.62 -6.65 9.50
C PRO A 77 3.87 -5.14 9.49
N CYS A 78 4.41 -4.63 8.40
CA CYS A 78 4.70 -3.22 8.20
C CYS A 78 4.21 -2.76 6.83
N GLY A 79 4.74 -3.34 5.75
CA GLY A 79 4.56 -2.89 4.37
C GLY A 79 5.32 -1.60 4.08
N LEU A 80 5.96 -1.55 2.92
CA LEU A 80 6.58 -0.33 2.38
C LEU A 80 5.87 0.13 1.11
N SER A 81 5.25 -0.79 0.38
CA SER A 81 4.63 -0.50 -0.91
C SER A 81 3.52 0.54 -0.81
N GLN A 82 2.68 0.48 0.25
CA GLN A 82 1.64 1.49 0.47
C GLN A 82 2.22 2.87 0.76
N LEU A 83 3.35 2.93 1.49
CA LEU A 83 4.02 4.20 1.80
C LEU A 83 4.59 4.81 0.51
N TYR A 84 5.27 4.02 -0.31
CA TYR A 84 5.75 4.47 -1.61
C TYR A 84 4.58 4.93 -2.50
N ALA A 85 3.51 4.15 -2.61
CA ALA A 85 2.35 4.53 -3.39
C ALA A 85 1.77 5.87 -2.94
N GLN A 86 1.57 6.07 -1.65
CA GLN A 86 1.10 7.33 -1.08
C GLN A 86 2.03 8.49 -1.41
N CYS A 87 3.36 8.33 -1.35
CA CYS A 87 4.32 9.37 -1.76
C CYS A 87 4.16 9.79 -3.23
N PHE A 88 3.77 8.86 -4.10
CA PHE A 88 3.50 9.13 -5.52
C PHE A 88 2.06 9.56 -5.80
N GLY A 89 1.20 9.65 -4.78
CA GLY A 89 -0.22 9.98 -4.93
C GLY A 89 -1.08 8.83 -5.46
N SER A 90 -0.54 7.61 -5.51
CA SER A 90 -1.30 6.38 -5.76
C SER A 90 -1.94 5.90 -4.46
N LEU A 91 -3.29 5.86 -4.42
CA LEU A 91 -4.00 5.55 -3.18
C LEU A 91 -4.07 4.05 -2.94
N PRO A 92 -3.62 3.53 -1.79
CA PRO A 92 -3.71 2.10 -1.50
C PRO A 92 -5.15 1.65 -1.27
N ILE A 93 -5.51 0.49 -1.84
CA ILE A 93 -6.71 -0.28 -1.54
C ILE A 93 -6.24 -1.55 -0.85
N ALA A 94 -6.39 -1.65 0.45
CA ALA A 94 -5.69 -2.63 1.26
C ALA A 94 -6.59 -3.32 2.28
N ARG A 95 -6.20 -4.52 2.69
CA ARG A 95 -6.84 -5.17 3.84
C ARG A 95 -6.41 -4.48 5.13
N CYS A 96 -7.36 -4.31 6.05
CA CYS A 96 -7.14 -3.72 7.37
C CYS A 96 -6.39 -4.71 8.27
N THR A 97 -5.06 -4.81 8.11
CA THR A 97 -4.20 -5.74 8.84
C THR A 97 -2.81 -5.16 9.06
N GLY A 98 -2.23 -5.39 10.25
CA GLY A 98 -0.88 -4.97 10.61
C GLY A 98 -0.56 -3.53 10.22
N GLY A 99 0.62 -3.30 9.66
CA GLY A 99 1.07 -1.96 9.26
C GLY A 99 0.21 -1.26 8.21
N LEU A 100 -0.62 -1.98 7.46
CA LEU A 100 -1.58 -1.35 6.55
C LEU A 100 -2.69 -0.61 7.31
N ALA A 101 -3.17 -1.20 8.42
CA ALA A 101 -4.16 -0.57 9.29
C ALA A 101 -3.59 0.66 10.02
N ASP A 102 -2.27 0.68 10.29
CA ASP A 102 -1.60 1.78 10.98
C ASP A 102 -1.28 2.97 10.05
N THR A 103 -1.07 2.70 8.76
CA THR A 103 -0.53 3.68 7.79
C THR A 103 -1.55 4.18 6.79
N ILE A 104 -2.72 3.58 6.72
CA ILE A 104 -3.80 3.95 5.81
C ILE A 104 -5.02 4.40 6.61
N VAL A 105 -5.50 5.61 6.36
CA VAL A 105 -6.74 6.13 6.92
C VAL A 105 -7.85 5.95 5.90
N ASP A 106 -8.83 5.07 6.21
CA ASP A 106 -9.91 4.70 5.28
C ASP A 106 -10.72 5.91 4.82
N GLY A 107 -10.89 6.05 3.51
CA GLY A 107 -11.59 7.18 2.88
C GLY A 107 -10.84 8.51 2.91
N VAL A 108 -9.58 8.54 3.42
CA VAL A 108 -8.77 9.76 3.55
C VAL A 108 -7.44 9.65 2.81
N THR A 109 -6.65 8.60 3.08
CA THR A 109 -5.36 8.35 2.43
C THR A 109 -5.32 7.06 1.63
N GLY A 110 -6.44 6.35 1.57
CA GLY A 110 -6.62 5.10 0.86
C GLY A 110 -7.97 4.47 1.22
N PHE A 111 -8.12 3.19 0.91
CA PHE A 111 -9.34 2.42 1.16
C PHE A 111 -8.99 1.14 1.90
N LEU A 112 -9.72 0.85 2.98
CA LEU A 112 -9.54 -0.38 3.75
C LEU A 112 -10.78 -1.28 3.63
N PHE A 113 -10.52 -2.59 3.52
CA PHE A 113 -11.52 -3.64 3.69
C PHE A 113 -11.11 -4.59 4.83
N ARG A 114 -12.07 -5.26 5.47
CA ARG A 114 -11.81 -6.05 6.69
C ARG A 114 -11.81 -7.55 6.43
N GLU A 115 -12.86 -8.03 5.79
CA GLU A 115 -13.06 -9.46 5.56
C GLU A 115 -12.12 -9.98 4.47
N GLU A 116 -11.52 -11.14 4.71
CA GLU A 116 -10.64 -11.81 3.74
C GLU A 116 -11.47 -12.50 2.65
N THR A 117 -12.29 -11.74 1.95
CA THR A 117 -13.14 -12.23 0.87
C THR A 117 -13.01 -11.38 -0.37
N ALA A 118 -13.20 -11.98 -1.53
CA ALA A 118 -13.23 -11.27 -2.80
C ALA A 118 -14.31 -10.19 -2.82
N GLN A 119 -15.48 -10.42 -2.20
CA GLN A 119 -16.56 -9.45 -2.15
C GLN A 119 -16.16 -8.20 -1.34
N SER A 120 -15.63 -8.34 -0.12
CA SER A 120 -15.20 -7.22 0.70
C SER A 120 -14.09 -6.39 0.02
N TYR A 121 -13.19 -7.09 -0.69
CA TYR A 121 -12.14 -6.44 -1.47
C TYR A 121 -12.71 -5.70 -2.68
N LEU A 122 -13.64 -6.32 -3.43
CA LEU A 122 -14.31 -5.69 -4.56
C LEU A 122 -15.09 -4.44 -4.12
N ASP A 123 -15.77 -4.47 -3.00
CA ASP A 123 -16.50 -3.32 -2.46
C ASP A 123 -15.56 -2.13 -2.20
N ALA A 124 -14.36 -2.38 -1.68
CA ALA A 124 -13.34 -1.33 -1.51
C ALA A 124 -12.82 -0.80 -2.85
N VAL A 125 -12.61 -1.67 -3.85
CA VAL A 125 -12.23 -1.28 -5.21
C VAL A 125 -13.32 -0.43 -5.85
N MET A 126 -14.59 -0.78 -5.71
CA MET A 126 -15.70 -0.01 -6.27
C MET A 126 -15.85 1.36 -5.59
N ARG A 127 -15.59 1.47 -4.27
CA ARG A 127 -15.47 2.76 -3.57
C ARG A 127 -14.37 3.63 -4.18
N ALA A 128 -13.22 3.05 -4.49
CA ALA A 128 -12.11 3.76 -5.12
C ALA A 128 -12.45 4.22 -6.54
N ILE A 129 -13.09 3.38 -7.34
CA ILE A 129 -13.58 3.74 -8.69
C ILE A 129 -14.59 4.89 -8.62
N ASN A 130 -15.50 4.88 -7.65
CA ASN A 130 -16.45 5.99 -7.46
C ASN A 130 -15.72 7.31 -7.13
N VAL A 131 -14.65 7.25 -6.33
CA VAL A 131 -13.81 8.42 -6.04
C VAL A 131 -13.02 8.85 -7.27
N TYR A 132 -12.56 7.93 -8.10
CA TYR A 132 -11.87 8.23 -9.37
C TYR A 132 -12.74 9.10 -10.30
N HIS A 133 -14.03 8.86 -10.35
CA HIS A 133 -14.98 9.65 -11.14
C HIS A 133 -15.32 11.02 -10.52
N CYS A 134 -14.73 11.34 -9.35
CA CYS A 134 -14.85 12.65 -8.70
C CYS A 134 -13.47 13.31 -8.53
N PRO A 135 -12.95 14.04 -9.54
CA PRO A 135 -11.56 14.55 -9.55
C PRO A 135 -11.20 15.41 -8.34
N SER A 136 -12.12 16.22 -7.85
CA SER A 136 -11.88 17.05 -6.67
C SER A 136 -11.65 16.23 -5.41
N LEU A 137 -12.43 15.16 -5.20
CA LEU A 137 -12.28 14.26 -4.07
C LEU A 137 -11.00 13.42 -4.20
N LEU A 138 -10.74 12.87 -5.39
CA LEU A 138 -9.51 12.13 -5.67
C LEU A 138 -8.27 12.98 -5.36
N ASN A 139 -8.22 14.22 -5.86
CA ASN A 139 -7.10 15.11 -5.62
C ASN A 139 -6.96 15.48 -4.14
N ALA A 140 -8.06 15.71 -3.42
CA ALA A 140 -8.01 15.95 -1.98
C ALA A 140 -7.44 14.78 -1.20
N MET A 141 -7.81 13.54 -1.56
CA MET A 141 -7.26 12.32 -0.96
C MET A 141 -5.77 12.15 -1.29
N ARG A 142 -5.37 12.37 -2.54
CA ARG A 142 -3.95 12.33 -2.97
C ARG A 142 -3.09 13.32 -2.19
N CYS A 143 -3.53 14.56 -2.06
CA CYS A 143 -2.80 15.56 -1.27
C CYS A 143 -2.63 15.13 0.19
N LYS A 144 -3.65 14.54 0.80
CA LYS A 144 -3.56 14.03 2.17
C LYS A 144 -2.62 12.82 2.28
N ALA A 145 -2.67 11.90 1.33
CA ALA A 145 -1.79 10.74 1.30
C ALA A 145 -0.32 11.16 1.14
N MET A 146 -0.03 12.08 0.24
CA MET A 146 1.33 12.59 0.00
C MET A 146 1.87 13.42 1.18
N ALA A 147 1.00 14.03 1.98
CA ALA A 147 1.37 14.80 3.17
C ALA A 147 1.50 13.92 4.44
N ALA A 148 1.19 12.63 4.37
CA ALA A 148 1.30 11.75 5.52
C ALA A 148 2.76 11.61 5.98
N PRO A 149 3.05 11.60 7.30
CA PRO A 149 4.41 11.53 7.81
C PRO A 149 4.99 10.12 7.53
N MET A 150 5.97 10.02 6.65
CA MET A 150 6.58 8.75 6.22
C MET A 150 8.10 8.78 6.24
N PHE A 151 8.69 9.91 6.63
CA PHE A 151 10.14 10.10 6.57
C PHE A 151 10.81 9.82 7.91
N TRP A 152 12.12 9.55 7.86
CA TRP A 152 12.93 9.36 9.05
C TRP A 152 12.90 10.57 9.99
N SER A 153 12.76 11.79 9.47
CA SER A 153 12.57 13.01 10.28
C SER A 153 11.42 12.87 11.27
N ASP A 154 10.31 12.30 10.84
CA ASP A 154 9.11 12.14 11.67
C ASP A 154 9.28 11.03 12.71
N SER A 155 9.97 9.95 12.32
CA SER A 155 10.21 8.79 13.16
C SER A 155 11.32 9.01 14.21
N VAL A 156 12.32 9.83 13.92
CA VAL A 156 13.49 10.05 14.80
C VAL A 156 13.14 10.91 16.03
N GLU A 157 12.20 11.85 15.92
CA GLU A 157 11.90 12.78 17.02
C GLU A 157 11.37 12.10 18.30
N PRO A 158 10.50 11.06 18.25
CA PRO A 158 10.15 10.29 19.44
C PRO A 158 11.35 9.62 20.12
N TYR A 159 12.29 9.07 19.32
CA TYR A 159 13.53 8.47 19.86
C TYR A 159 14.42 9.53 20.52
N ASN A 160 14.61 10.69 19.89
CA ASN A 160 15.37 11.80 20.47
C ASN A 160 14.78 12.26 21.80
N ARG A 161 13.45 12.37 21.89
CA ARG A 161 12.76 12.70 23.15
C ARG A 161 13.00 11.66 24.24
N LEU A 162 12.93 10.38 23.88
CA LEU A 162 13.20 9.28 24.81
C LEU A 162 14.65 9.33 25.32
N TYR A 163 15.62 9.45 24.43
CA TYR A 163 17.04 9.55 24.83
C TYR A 163 17.32 10.76 25.70
N ARG A 164 16.81 11.94 25.38
CA ARG A 164 16.94 13.15 26.22
C ARG A 164 16.34 12.94 27.60
N ARG A 165 15.21 12.26 27.71
CA ARG A 165 14.57 11.92 28.99
C ARG A 165 15.44 10.98 29.83
N LEU A 166 15.98 9.94 29.22
CA LEU A 166 16.86 8.98 29.91
C LEU A 166 18.14 9.64 30.39
N LEU A 167 18.79 10.44 29.56
CA LEU A 167 20.00 11.19 29.95
C LEU A 167 19.77 12.15 31.13
N ARG A 168 18.64 12.82 31.22
CA ARG A 168 18.29 13.67 32.36
C ARG A 168 18.12 12.88 33.68
N ASN A 169 17.56 11.69 33.59
CA ASN A 169 17.31 10.83 34.73
C ASN A 169 18.59 10.14 35.27
N THR A 170 19.63 9.98 34.40
CA THR A 170 20.92 9.36 34.76
C THR A 170 21.97 10.39 35.21
N ALA A 171 21.78 11.69 35.00
CA ALA A 171 22.72 12.74 35.35
C ALA A 171 23.08 12.85 36.87
N PRO A 172 22.25 12.45 37.84
CA PRO A 172 22.63 12.45 39.26
C PRO A 172 23.60 11.31 39.64
N ALA A 173 23.58 10.18 38.94
CA ALA A 173 24.34 8.99 39.35
C ALA A 173 25.85 9.06 39.01
N LEU A 174 26.24 9.89 38.07
CA LEU A 174 27.63 10.00 37.62
C LEU A 174 28.46 11.07 38.40
N ARG A 175 27.87 11.83 39.31
CA ARG A 175 28.59 12.82 40.15
C ARG A 175 29.21 12.22 41.41
N GLY A 176 29.00 10.93 41.71
CA GLY A 176 29.45 10.23 42.91
C GLY A 176 30.73 9.39 42.78
N VAL A 177 31.39 9.35 41.63
CA VAL A 177 32.62 8.57 41.45
C VAL A 177 33.77 9.50 41.04
N ARG A 178 34.16 10.35 41.96
CA ARG A 178 35.48 10.96 42.01
C ARG A 178 35.88 11.07 43.49
N GLN A 179 36.56 10.07 43.99
CA GLN A 179 37.62 10.18 45.01
C GLN A 179 38.65 9.07 44.72
#